data_e062e8f30cd6f2ac9ab94df1010573f2
#
_entry.id   e062e8f30cd6f2ac9ab94df1010573f2
#
_cell.length_a   1.000
_cell.length_b   1.000
_cell.length_c   1.000
_cell.angle_alpha   90.00
_cell.angle_beta   90.00
_cell.angle_gamma   90.00
#
_symmetry.space_group_name_H-M   'P 1'
#
loop_
_entity.id
_entity.type
_entity.pdbx_description
1 polymer ?
#
loop_
_entity_poly.entity_id
_entity_poly.type
_entity_poly.pdbx_seq_one_letter_code
_entity_poly.pdbx_strand_id
1 'polypeptide(L)'
;ASGALTGIGTVFAIPALALSLVIGSALPTFGHVEIVTPRPHGEGPIQLTDPTLDLQKNLNDPSSAPVLSYTSQAKDGEYLRIASLTKLDASGWHLNPTDLTKEQPQSVPGLTGPSSTHKIDVTIRHLDSEYLPAPYAPLSSSVGTNTWSWDPQTLAIVSTATNRAEATRGLNYSVQATEPEPDAFTFEKTAAGTPDDPDLYALPDDVPEQIISLTHSITGSRKNAVAQATAIQAWLRDTGRFHYSTTAPPGTGYNVLTNFLTDTHSGYCIHFASAMALMARIEGIPSRVSVGFLPGSQNGSQRLVKASQMHAWPELYFQNYGWVRFEPTAAVAQPPAWTVENPRRAAPSTAPQSPEANRSSSPSTSASSQASP
;
A
#
# COMPACT_ATOMS: atom_id res chain seq x y z
N ALA A 1 -6.47 58.01 48.78
CA ALA A 1 -5.43 57.01 48.75
C ALA A 1 -5.56 56.02 47.60
N SER A 2 -6.22 56.39 46.46
CA SER A 2 -6.48 55.47 45.31
C SER A 2 -5.71 55.82 44.06
N GLY A 3 -4.87 56.85 44.06
CA GLY A 3 -4.14 57.32 42.86
C GLY A 3 -2.73 56.77 42.66
N ALA A 4 -2.14 56.18 43.68
CA ALA A 4 -0.75 55.70 43.61
C ALA A 4 -0.58 54.28 43.04
N LEU A 5 -1.59 53.47 43.08
CA LEU A 5 -1.55 52.08 42.58
C LEU A 5 -1.75 51.94 41.07
N THR A 6 -2.45 52.89 40.42
CA THR A 6 -2.69 52.92 38.97
C THR A 6 -1.43 53.38 38.20
N GLY A 7 -0.58 54.20 38.78
CA GLY A 7 0.66 54.69 38.18
C GLY A 7 1.78 53.63 38.09
N ILE A 8 1.82 52.71 39.04
CA ILE A 8 2.85 51.67 39.09
C ILE A 8 2.53 50.56 38.06
N GLY A 9 1.25 50.24 37.82
CA GLY A 9 0.85 49.24 36.83
C GLY A 9 1.21 49.62 35.39
N THR A 10 1.13 50.91 35.05
CA THR A 10 1.45 51.38 33.70
C THR A 10 2.93 51.48 33.41
N VAL A 11 3.77 51.72 34.46
CA VAL A 11 5.24 51.81 34.30
C VAL A 11 5.87 50.44 34.02
N PHE A 12 5.26 49.36 34.51
CA PHE A 12 5.75 47.99 34.23
C PHE A 12 5.06 47.30 33.05
N ALA A 13 3.86 47.70 32.69
CA ALA A 13 3.13 47.09 31.57
C ALA A 13 3.72 47.48 30.18
N ILE A 14 4.16 48.72 30.00
CA ILE A 14 4.74 49.19 28.74
C ILE A 14 6.08 48.53 28.43
N PRO A 15 7.07 48.43 29.34
CA PRO A 15 8.32 47.73 29.04
C PRO A 15 8.14 46.22 28.89
N ALA A 16 7.17 45.60 29.59
CA ALA A 16 6.88 44.18 29.44
C ALA A 16 6.27 43.85 28.03
N LEU A 17 5.41 44.75 27.52
CA LEU A 17 4.86 44.62 26.17
C LEU A 17 5.90 44.87 25.08
N ALA A 18 6.82 45.84 25.31
CA ALA A 18 7.92 46.12 24.38
C ALA A 18 8.94 44.98 24.38
N LEU A 19 9.22 44.36 25.53
CA LEU A 19 10.14 43.22 25.64
C LEU A 19 9.55 41.97 25.00
N SER A 20 8.24 41.74 25.12
CA SER A 20 7.58 40.62 24.46
C SER A 20 7.54 40.76 22.92
N LEU A 21 7.41 41.97 22.40
CA LEU A 21 7.50 42.25 20.96
C LEU A 21 8.95 42.08 20.42
N VAL A 22 9.96 42.47 21.17
CA VAL A 22 11.36 42.31 20.74
C VAL A 22 11.83 40.85 20.83
N ILE A 23 11.39 40.12 21.85
CA ILE A 23 11.70 38.69 21.94
C ILE A 23 10.96 37.91 20.85
N GLY A 24 9.72 38.25 20.51
CA GLY A 24 8.94 37.63 19.43
C GLY A 24 9.57 37.83 18.04
N SER A 25 10.30 38.94 17.82
CA SER A 25 10.98 39.22 16.54
C SER A 25 12.38 38.61 16.41
N ALA A 26 12.98 38.20 17.54
CA ALA A 26 14.33 37.63 17.59
C ALA A 26 14.36 36.09 17.65
N LEU A 27 13.22 35.45 17.85
CA LEU A 27 13.14 33.98 17.74
C LEU A 27 13.15 33.59 16.27
N PRO A 28 14.00 32.64 15.84
CA PRO A 28 13.89 32.08 14.51
C PRO A 28 12.46 31.51 14.40
N THR A 29 11.71 31.97 13.40
CA THR A 29 10.45 31.36 13.01
C THR A 29 10.76 29.93 12.58
N PHE A 30 10.69 29.01 13.51
CA PHE A 30 10.46 27.60 13.17
C PHE A 30 9.18 27.59 12.38
N GLY A 31 9.30 27.14 11.12
CA GLY A 31 8.28 27.27 10.08
C GLY A 31 6.86 27.10 10.59
N HIS A 32 5.94 27.78 9.97
CA HIS A 32 4.55 27.82 10.35
C HIS A 32 4.07 26.42 10.75
N VAL A 33 4.01 26.16 12.06
CA VAL A 33 3.19 25.07 12.55
C VAL A 33 1.77 25.55 12.29
N GLU A 34 1.19 25.12 11.16
CA GLU A 34 -0.25 25.18 11.00
C GLU A 34 -0.82 24.44 12.21
N ILE A 35 -1.38 25.20 13.14
CA ILE A 35 -2.23 24.64 14.19
C ILE A 35 -3.42 24.09 13.44
N VAL A 36 -3.36 22.79 13.08
CA VAL A 36 -4.50 22.06 12.55
C VAL A 36 -5.54 22.07 13.68
N THR A 37 -6.43 23.06 13.62
CA THR A 37 -7.62 23.04 14.47
C THR A 37 -8.38 21.78 14.13
N PRO A 38 -8.67 20.89 15.12
CA PRO A 38 -9.50 19.74 14.86
C PRO A 38 -10.80 20.24 14.23
N ARG A 39 -11.10 19.81 13.01
CA ARG A 39 -12.41 20.10 12.41
C ARG A 39 -13.48 19.52 13.32
N PRO A 40 -14.57 20.26 13.60
CA PRO A 40 -15.74 19.66 14.20
C PRO A 40 -16.16 18.48 13.32
N HIS A 41 -16.52 17.36 13.92
CA HIS A 41 -16.97 16.15 13.25
C HIS A 41 -18.12 16.52 12.30
N GLY A 42 -17.89 16.54 11.00
CA GLY A 42 -18.94 16.91 10.04
C GLY A 42 -18.43 17.09 8.61
N GLU A 43 -19.00 16.35 7.72
CA GLU A 43 -19.45 16.62 6.35
C GLU A 43 -18.50 17.28 5.31
N GLY A 44 -17.28 17.66 5.63
CA GLY A 44 -16.34 18.19 4.64
C GLY A 44 -15.56 17.08 3.90
N PRO A 45 -15.11 17.34 2.65
CA PRO A 45 -14.26 16.40 1.93
C PRO A 45 -12.97 16.13 2.69
N ILE A 46 -12.45 14.90 2.60
CA ILE A 46 -11.10 14.60 3.05
C ILE A 46 -10.10 15.22 2.09
N GLN A 47 -9.01 15.76 2.61
CA GLN A 47 -7.91 16.30 1.81
C GLN A 47 -6.76 15.31 1.81
N LEU A 48 -6.20 15.05 0.62
CA LEU A 48 -5.01 14.22 0.44
C LEU A 48 -3.91 15.09 -0.18
N THR A 49 -3.03 15.59 0.67
CA THR A 49 -1.86 16.40 0.29
C THR A 49 -0.56 15.62 0.46
N ASP A 50 -0.46 14.82 1.53
CA ASP A 50 0.60 13.87 1.75
C ASP A 50 -0.01 12.48 1.97
N PRO A 51 0.15 11.54 1.02
CA PRO A 51 -0.48 10.23 1.11
C PRO A 51 -0.12 9.43 2.36
N THR A 52 1.05 9.65 2.94
CA THR A 52 1.52 8.91 4.12
C THR A 52 0.99 9.49 5.43
N LEU A 53 1.01 10.80 5.57
CA LEU A 53 0.51 11.49 6.76
C LEU A 53 -1.02 11.43 6.84
N ASP A 54 -1.68 11.59 5.69
CA ASP A 54 -3.14 11.55 5.61
C ASP A 54 -3.71 10.14 5.84
N LEU A 55 -2.92 9.10 5.60
CA LEU A 55 -3.34 7.70 5.74
C LEU A 55 -3.83 7.39 7.15
N GLN A 56 -3.01 7.63 8.19
CA GLN A 56 -3.37 7.33 9.57
C GLN A 56 -4.60 8.14 10.04
N LYS A 57 -4.64 9.42 9.65
CA LYS A 57 -5.78 10.30 9.95
C LYS A 57 -7.08 9.77 9.36
N ASN A 58 -7.06 9.38 8.10
CA ASN A 58 -8.24 8.89 7.40
C ASN A 58 -8.67 7.48 7.86
N LEU A 59 -7.72 6.62 8.24
CA LEU A 59 -8.04 5.32 8.86
C LEU A 59 -8.84 5.45 10.16
N ASN A 60 -8.61 6.53 10.90
CA ASN A 60 -9.31 6.83 12.15
C ASN A 60 -10.52 7.77 11.96
N ASP A 61 -10.88 8.11 10.72
CA ASP A 61 -12.04 8.96 10.44
C ASP A 61 -13.34 8.20 10.78
N PRO A 62 -14.13 8.70 11.72
CA PRO A 62 -15.39 8.07 12.10
C PRO A 62 -16.50 8.25 11.06
N SER A 63 -16.29 9.07 10.02
CA SER A 63 -17.27 9.34 8.98
C SER A 63 -17.64 8.08 8.22
N SER A 64 -18.94 7.83 8.11
CA SER A 64 -19.47 6.76 7.26
C SER A 64 -19.77 7.22 5.83
N ALA A 65 -19.60 8.51 5.53
CA ALA A 65 -19.86 9.07 4.22
C ALA A 65 -18.84 8.54 3.19
N PRO A 66 -19.28 8.12 1.99
CA PRO A 66 -18.36 7.67 0.96
C PRO A 66 -17.57 8.86 0.39
N VAL A 67 -16.26 8.71 0.27
CA VAL A 67 -15.39 9.70 -0.37
C VAL A 67 -15.48 9.64 -1.89
N LEU A 68 -15.73 8.45 -2.44
CA LEU A 68 -16.03 8.22 -3.85
C LEU A 68 -16.91 6.98 -4.02
N SER A 69 -17.47 6.83 -5.21
CA SER A 69 -18.11 5.59 -5.66
C SER A 69 -17.62 5.26 -7.07
N TYR A 70 -17.66 3.98 -7.44
CA TYR A 70 -17.32 3.55 -8.78
C TYR A 70 -18.10 2.33 -9.22
N THR A 71 -18.15 2.11 -10.54
CA THR A 71 -18.61 0.87 -11.17
C THR A 71 -17.45 0.18 -11.84
N SER A 72 -17.37 -1.15 -11.71
CA SER A 72 -16.37 -2.00 -12.34
C SER A 72 -16.97 -3.35 -12.68
N GLN A 73 -16.39 -4.04 -13.66
CA GLN A 73 -16.71 -5.42 -13.98
C GLN A 73 -15.97 -6.43 -13.10
N ALA A 74 -14.94 -5.99 -12.36
CA ALA A 74 -14.20 -6.85 -11.45
C ALA A 74 -15.08 -7.26 -10.27
N LYS A 75 -15.26 -8.59 -10.11
CA LYS A 75 -16.10 -9.16 -9.05
C LYS A 75 -15.73 -8.72 -7.65
N ASP A 76 -14.43 -8.67 -7.36
CA ASP A 76 -13.90 -8.33 -6.06
C ASP A 76 -13.64 -6.81 -5.89
N GLY A 77 -13.90 -6.05 -6.97
CA GLY A 77 -13.65 -4.61 -7.05
C GLY A 77 -12.18 -4.26 -7.26
N GLU A 78 -11.88 -2.96 -7.27
CA GLU A 78 -10.58 -2.42 -7.66
C GLU A 78 -9.86 -1.75 -6.48
N TYR A 79 -8.57 -1.98 -6.35
CA TYR A 79 -7.70 -1.11 -5.57
C TYR A 79 -7.50 0.19 -6.35
N LEU A 80 -7.91 1.31 -5.75
CA LEU A 80 -7.77 2.62 -6.39
C LEU A 80 -6.53 3.32 -5.85
N ARG A 81 -5.45 3.26 -6.62
CA ARG A 81 -4.18 3.90 -6.25
C ARG A 81 -4.24 5.40 -6.49
N ILE A 82 -3.62 6.17 -5.62
CA ILE A 82 -3.42 7.62 -5.75
C ILE A 82 -1.95 7.96 -5.99
N ALA A 83 -1.02 7.31 -5.29
CA ALA A 83 0.41 7.58 -5.40
C ALA A 83 1.23 6.32 -5.13
N SER A 84 2.51 6.35 -5.53
CA SER A 84 3.50 5.34 -5.18
C SER A 84 4.77 6.01 -4.65
N LEU A 85 5.23 5.55 -3.49
CA LEU A 85 6.47 5.96 -2.85
C LEU A 85 7.58 5.09 -3.43
N THR A 86 8.50 5.67 -4.15
CA THR A 86 9.53 4.95 -4.90
C THR A 86 10.92 5.15 -4.34
N LYS A 87 11.16 6.27 -3.66
CA LYS A 87 12.43 6.59 -3.04
C LYS A 87 12.50 6.07 -1.61
N LEU A 88 13.60 5.43 -1.26
CA LEU A 88 13.90 4.91 0.07
C LEU A 88 15.17 5.51 0.61
N ASP A 89 15.13 6.00 1.86
CA ASP A 89 16.29 6.41 2.66
C ASP A 89 16.04 6.11 4.15
N ALA A 90 16.96 6.54 5.04
CA ALA A 90 16.85 6.30 6.48
C ALA A 90 15.57 6.87 7.11
N SER A 91 15.00 7.93 6.54
CA SER A 91 13.76 8.53 7.01
C SER A 91 12.51 7.78 6.52
N GLY A 92 12.68 6.88 5.56
CA GLY A 92 11.63 5.96 5.07
C GLY A 92 11.35 6.05 3.59
N TRP A 93 10.11 5.75 3.24
CA TRP A 93 9.61 5.76 1.87
C TRP A 93 9.00 7.10 1.53
N HIS A 94 9.39 7.65 0.37
CA HIS A 94 9.00 8.96 -0.10
C HIS A 94 8.50 8.95 -1.54
N LEU A 95 7.69 9.95 -1.87
CA LEU A 95 7.43 10.31 -3.26
C LEU A 95 8.75 10.73 -3.93
N ASN A 96 8.99 10.26 -5.13
CA ASN A 96 10.08 10.75 -5.97
C ASN A 96 9.46 11.69 -7.02
N PRO A 97 9.73 13.00 -6.96
CA PRO A 97 9.24 13.92 -7.97
C PRO A 97 9.77 13.53 -9.35
N THR A 98 8.87 13.38 -10.31
CA THR A 98 9.20 13.08 -11.71
C THR A 98 8.69 14.19 -12.61
N ASP A 99 9.26 14.30 -13.81
CA ASP A 99 8.75 15.20 -14.82
C ASP A 99 7.43 14.65 -15.38
N LEU A 100 6.33 15.35 -15.11
CA LEU A 100 5.01 14.95 -15.54
C LEU A 100 4.83 15.17 -17.04
N THR A 101 4.18 14.24 -17.72
CA THR A 101 3.83 14.34 -19.14
C THR A 101 2.34 14.52 -19.36
N LYS A 102 1.98 15.18 -20.46
CA LYS A 102 0.59 15.31 -20.93
C LYS A 102 0.15 14.10 -21.77
N GLU A 103 1.09 13.30 -22.20
CA GLU A 103 0.84 12.13 -23.01
C GLU A 103 0.35 10.97 -22.13
N GLN A 104 -0.73 10.35 -22.57
CA GLN A 104 -1.24 9.15 -21.93
C GLN A 104 -0.32 7.95 -22.25
N PRO A 105 -0.09 7.05 -21.28
CA PRO A 105 0.77 5.90 -21.50
C PRO A 105 0.27 5.01 -22.66
N GLN A 106 1.18 4.59 -23.51
CA GLN A 106 0.86 3.66 -24.62
C GLN A 106 0.93 2.19 -24.18
N SER A 107 1.64 1.91 -23.10
CA SER A 107 1.84 0.57 -22.56
C SER A 107 2.13 0.63 -21.07
N VAL A 108 1.98 -0.50 -20.40
CA VAL A 108 2.37 -0.67 -18.98
C VAL A 108 3.84 -1.05 -18.92
N PRO A 109 4.70 -0.32 -18.18
CA PRO A 109 6.11 -0.64 -18.06
C PRO A 109 6.35 -2.08 -17.58
N GLY A 110 7.13 -2.83 -18.37
CA GLY A 110 7.52 -4.21 -18.05
C GLY A 110 6.43 -5.28 -18.20
N LEU A 111 5.21 -4.92 -18.59
CA LEU A 111 4.13 -5.87 -18.81
C LEU A 111 4.12 -6.34 -20.26
N THR A 112 4.53 -7.59 -20.46
CA THR A 112 4.50 -8.29 -21.77
C THR A 112 3.79 -9.65 -21.67
N GLY A 113 3.49 -10.07 -20.46
CA GLY A 113 2.78 -11.31 -20.15
C GLY A 113 1.25 -11.16 -20.21
N PRO A 114 0.53 -12.19 -19.75
CA PRO A 114 -0.94 -12.17 -19.67
C PRO A 114 -1.44 -11.00 -18.84
N SER A 115 -2.47 -10.33 -19.37
CA SER A 115 -3.07 -9.16 -18.74
C SER A 115 -4.51 -9.00 -19.18
N SER A 116 -5.32 -8.33 -18.38
CA SER A 116 -6.66 -7.89 -18.72
C SER A 116 -6.76 -6.37 -18.74
N THR A 117 -7.64 -5.87 -19.60
CA THR A 117 -7.95 -4.44 -19.67
C THR A 117 -9.41 -4.25 -19.34
N HIS A 118 -9.69 -3.35 -18.44
CA HIS A 118 -11.05 -3.06 -18.00
C HIS A 118 -11.26 -1.55 -17.82
N LYS A 119 -12.52 -1.15 -17.81
CA LYS A 119 -12.94 0.23 -17.60
C LYS A 119 -13.67 0.36 -16.29
N ILE A 120 -13.35 1.43 -15.54
CA ILE A 120 -14.13 1.87 -14.40
C ILE A 120 -14.70 3.27 -14.64
N ASP A 121 -15.87 3.54 -14.06
CA ASP A 121 -16.45 4.87 -14.01
C ASP A 121 -16.51 5.31 -12.55
N VAL A 122 -15.87 6.44 -12.24
CA VAL A 122 -15.68 6.95 -10.87
C VAL A 122 -16.44 8.25 -10.66
N THR A 123 -17.10 8.36 -9.53
CA THR A 123 -17.75 9.60 -9.05
C THR A 123 -17.12 10.02 -7.72
N ILE A 124 -16.45 11.15 -7.70
CA ILE A 124 -15.92 11.76 -6.47
C ILE A 124 -17.07 12.41 -5.70
N ARG A 125 -17.14 12.10 -4.40
CA ARG A 125 -18.17 12.60 -3.49
C ARG A 125 -17.62 13.58 -2.45
N HIS A 126 -16.67 13.12 -1.61
CA HIS A 126 -16.09 13.89 -0.52
C HIS A 126 -14.57 13.69 -0.46
N LEU A 127 -13.89 13.91 -1.59
CA LEU A 127 -12.45 13.80 -1.72
C LEU A 127 -11.88 15.04 -2.42
N ASP A 128 -10.96 15.71 -1.75
CA ASP A 128 -10.12 16.75 -2.32
C ASP A 128 -8.70 16.22 -2.44
N SER A 129 -8.16 16.15 -3.63
CA SER A 129 -6.84 15.60 -3.91
C SER A 129 -6.25 16.16 -5.20
N GLU A 130 -4.94 16.28 -5.25
CA GLU A 130 -4.21 16.50 -6.49
C GLU A 130 -3.96 15.21 -7.28
N TYR A 131 -4.19 14.04 -6.67
CA TYR A 131 -4.03 12.72 -7.29
C TYR A 131 -5.39 12.15 -7.67
N LEU A 132 -5.49 11.59 -8.87
CA LEU A 132 -6.71 10.96 -9.36
C LEU A 132 -6.73 9.48 -8.95
N PRO A 133 -7.70 9.02 -8.13
CA PRO A 133 -7.82 7.60 -7.79
C PRO A 133 -8.06 6.75 -9.04
N ALA A 134 -7.21 5.76 -9.28
CA ALA A 134 -7.30 4.89 -10.45
C ALA A 134 -6.75 3.49 -10.14
N PRO A 135 -7.26 2.42 -10.79
CA PRO A 135 -6.63 1.11 -10.73
C PRO A 135 -5.23 1.16 -11.36
N TYR A 136 -4.33 0.34 -10.91
CA TYR A 136 -3.07 0.13 -11.62
C TYR A 136 -3.32 -0.89 -12.74
N ALA A 137 -2.80 -0.67 -13.94
CA ALA A 137 -2.11 0.49 -14.47
C ALA A 137 -3.05 1.29 -15.40
N PRO A 138 -3.35 2.54 -15.08
CA PRO A 138 -4.20 3.35 -15.94
C PRO A 138 -3.48 3.68 -17.24
N LEU A 139 -4.11 3.39 -18.38
CA LEU A 139 -3.60 3.74 -19.72
C LEU A 139 -4.32 4.94 -20.33
N SER A 140 -5.59 5.14 -19.94
CA SER A 140 -6.33 6.33 -20.39
C SER A 140 -7.31 6.80 -19.32
N SER A 141 -7.62 8.09 -19.36
CA SER A 141 -8.65 8.69 -18.53
C SER A 141 -9.43 9.73 -19.30
N SER A 142 -10.69 9.92 -18.92
CA SER A 142 -11.55 10.95 -19.52
C SER A 142 -11.31 12.36 -18.96
N VAL A 143 -10.42 12.52 -17.96
CA VAL A 143 -10.07 13.87 -17.46
C VAL A 143 -9.28 14.65 -18.50
N GLY A 144 -9.52 15.96 -18.54
CA GLY A 144 -8.87 16.84 -19.54
C GLY A 144 -7.37 16.98 -19.28
N THR A 145 -6.56 16.83 -20.34
CA THR A 145 -5.09 16.95 -20.28
C THR A 145 -4.59 18.37 -19.99
N ASN A 146 -5.46 19.39 -20.06
CA ASN A 146 -5.07 20.77 -19.73
C ASN A 146 -4.67 20.92 -18.25
N THR A 147 -5.35 20.20 -17.35
CA THR A 147 -5.16 20.29 -15.90
C THR A 147 -4.67 19.01 -15.25
N TRP A 148 -4.54 17.92 -16.01
CA TRP A 148 -4.05 16.63 -15.55
C TRP A 148 -2.86 16.17 -16.37
N SER A 149 -1.92 15.53 -15.70
CA SER A 149 -0.69 14.98 -16.28
C SER A 149 -0.44 13.60 -15.71
N TRP A 150 0.42 12.87 -16.38
CA TRP A 150 0.82 11.52 -16.00
C TRP A 150 2.24 11.53 -15.46
N ASP A 151 2.46 10.79 -14.39
CA ASP A 151 3.79 10.40 -13.98
C ASP A 151 4.22 9.19 -14.82
N PRO A 152 5.22 9.29 -15.70
CA PRO A 152 5.59 8.20 -16.60
C PRO A 152 6.16 6.98 -15.88
N GLN A 153 6.69 7.16 -14.67
CA GLN A 153 7.31 6.08 -13.89
C GLN A 153 6.27 5.27 -13.10
N THR A 154 5.36 5.97 -12.44
CA THR A 154 4.36 5.32 -11.58
C THR A 154 3.01 5.16 -12.23
N LEU A 155 2.76 5.85 -13.35
CA LEU A 155 1.46 5.98 -14.01
C LEU A 155 0.39 6.63 -13.10
N ALA A 156 0.79 7.40 -12.10
CA ALA A 156 -0.13 8.21 -11.34
C ALA A 156 -0.64 9.38 -12.20
N ILE A 157 -1.90 9.74 -12.03
CA ILE A 157 -2.52 10.87 -12.72
C ILE A 157 -2.60 12.03 -11.73
N VAL A 158 -1.87 13.13 -12.02
CA VAL A 158 -1.65 14.22 -11.08
C VAL A 158 -2.15 15.53 -11.67
N SER A 159 -2.82 16.33 -10.85
CA SER A 159 -3.30 17.64 -11.25
C SER A 159 -2.17 18.66 -11.37
N THR A 160 -2.17 19.41 -12.44
CA THR A 160 -1.30 20.57 -12.69
C THR A 160 -2.06 21.89 -12.65
N ALA A 161 -3.31 21.88 -12.16
CA ALA A 161 -4.12 23.08 -11.96
C ALA A 161 -3.56 23.97 -10.85
N THR A 162 -3.88 25.27 -10.87
CA THR A 162 -3.47 26.21 -9.82
C THR A 162 -4.01 25.81 -8.44
N ASN A 163 -5.27 25.33 -8.38
CA ASN A 163 -5.89 24.81 -7.16
C ASN A 163 -5.86 23.27 -7.13
N ARG A 164 -4.68 22.68 -7.28
CA ARG A 164 -4.52 21.24 -7.42
C ARG A 164 -5.00 20.43 -6.20
N ALA A 165 -4.90 21.01 -5.00
CA ALA A 165 -5.34 20.33 -3.78
C ALA A 165 -6.84 19.98 -3.76
N GLU A 166 -7.66 20.66 -4.58
CA GLU A 166 -9.11 20.42 -4.70
C GLU A 166 -9.49 19.90 -6.09
N ALA A 167 -8.51 19.44 -6.88
CA ALA A 167 -8.72 19.12 -8.30
C ALA A 167 -9.71 17.97 -8.53
N THR A 168 -9.85 17.05 -7.59
CA THR A 168 -10.81 15.94 -7.69
C THR A 168 -12.23 16.30 -7.29
N ARG A 169 -12.45 17.45 -6.65
CA ARG A 169 -13.76 17.84 -6.10
C ARG A 169 -14.88 17.77 -7.15
N GLY A 170 -15.87 16.93 -6.91
CA GLY A 170 -17.06 16.79 -7.73
C GLY A 170 -16.82 16.18 -9.12
N LEU A 171 -15.63 15.59 -9.38
CA LEU A 171 -15.36 14.96 -10.67
C LEU A 171 -16.18 13.69 -10.86
N ASN A 172 -16.58 13.51 -12.14
CA ASN A 172 -16.99 12.23 -12.70
C ASN A 172 -16.04 11.91 -13.84
N TYR A 173 -15.42 10.75 -13.84
CA TYR A 173 -14.45 10.36 -14.86
C TYR A 173 -14.45 8.85 -15.08
N SER A 174 -13.91 8.45 -16.21
CA SER A 174 -13.62 7.04 -16.48
C SER A 174 -12.14 6.82 -16.65
N VAL A 175 -11.69 5.62 -16.28
CA VAL A 175 -10.30 5.16 -16.45
C VAL A 175 -10.35 3.82 -17.15
N GLN A 176 -9.48 3.64 -18.15
CA GLN A 176 -9.16 2.33 -18.71
C GLN A 176 -7.82 1.89 -18.14
N ALA A 177 -7.81 0.78 -17.45
CA ALA A 177 -6.64 0.23 -16.79
C ALA A 177 -6.31 -1.17 -17.32
N THR A 178 -5.03 -1.52 -17.32
CA THR A 178 -4.54 -2.85 -17.68
C THR A 178 -3.82 -3.45 -16.49
N GLU A 179 -4.30 -4.58 -16.00
CA GLU A 179 -3.75 -5.29 -14.86
C GLU A 179 -3.07 -6.60 -15.32
N PRO A 180 -1.88 -6.95 -14.75
CA PRO A 180 -1.30 -8.25 -15.00
C PRO A 180 -2.19 -9.37 -14.44
N GLU A 181 -2.35 -10.45 -15.22
CA GLU A 181 -3.07 -11.66 -14.81
C GLU A 181 -2.11 -12.87 -14.78
N PRO A 182 -1.26 -12.97 -13.75
CA PRO A 182 -0.34 -14.08 -13.64
C PRO A 182 -1.08 -15.42 -13.45
N ASP A 183 -0.72 -16.42 -14.24
CA ASP A 183 -0.99 -17.81 -13.87
C ASP A 183 -0.06 -18.22 -12.74
N ALA A 184 -0.61 -18.77 -11.66
CA ALA A 184 0.14 -19.09 -10.44
C ALA A 184 1.32 -20.04 -10.68
N PHE A 185 1.21 -20.97 -11.64
CA PHE A 185 2.26 -21.94 -11.94
C PHE A 185 3.42 -21.32 -12.73
N THR A 186 3.11 -20.44 -13.68
CA THR A 186 4.13 -19.74 -14.47
C THR A 186 4.75 -18.61 -13.67
N PHE A 187 3.96 -17.88 -12.88
CA PHE A 187 4.44 -16.79 -12.05
C PHE A 187 5.42 -17.25 -10.98
N GLU A 188 5.18 -18.40 -10.34
CA GLU A 188 6.08 -18.96 -9.32
C GLU A 188 7.55 -19.11 -9.79
N LYS A 189 7.77 -19.23 -11.12
CA LYS A 189 9.09 -19.40 -11.72
C LYS A 189 9.71 -18.10 -12.21
N THR A 190 8.98 -16.99 -12.07
CA THR A 190 9.40 -15.71 -12.61
C THR A 190 10.53 -15.10 -11.80
N ALA A 191 11.50 -14.54 -12.48
CA ALA A 191 12.60 -13.78 -11.87
C ALA A 191 12.17 -12.36 -11.55
N ALA A 192 12.89 -11.70 -10.65
CA ALA A 192 12.81 -10.25 -10.51
C ALA A 192 13.12 -9.59 -11.86
N GLY A 193 12.36 -8.55 -12.19
CA GLY A 193 12.64 -7.72 -13.36
C GLY A 193 13.62 -6.61 -13.02
N THR A 194 14.00 -5.82 -14.02
CA THR A 194 14.86 -4.64 -13.84
C THR A 194 14.11 -3.44 -14.45
N PRO A 195 13.52 -2.57 -13.62
CA PRO A 195 12.95 -1.32 -14.11
C PRO A 195 14.07 -0.37 -14.57
N ASP A 196 13.73 0.59 -15.43
CA ASP A 196 14.72 1.53 -16.00
C ASP A 196 15.32 2.46 -14.95
N ASP A 197 14.57 2.82 -13.91
CA ASP A 197 15.02 3.72 -12.85
C ASP A 197 15.70 2.95 -11.71
N PRO A 198 16.99 3.24 -11.43
CA PRO A 198 17.72 2.64 -10.32
C PRO A 198 17.11 2.86 -8.94
N ASP A 199 16.44 3.99 -8.72
CA ASP A 199 15.81 4.30 -7.44
C ASP A 199 14.72 3.28 -7.05
N LEU A 200 14.22 2.51 -8.02
CA LEU A 200 13.19 1.49 -7.80
C LEU A 200 13.75 0.16 -7.25
N TYR A 201 15.07 -0.04 -7.29
CA TYR A 201 15.73 -1.25 -6.78
C TYR A 201 16.97 -0.98 -5.93
N ALA A 202 17.43 0.27 -5.86
CA ALA A 202 18.58 0.62 -5.03
C ALA A 202 18.29 0.31 -3.56
N LEU A 203 19.24 -0.35 -2.91
CA LEU A 203 19.26 -0.57 -1.47
C LEU A 203 20.27 0.41 -0.88
N PRO A 204 19.85 1.35 0.00
CA PRO A 204 20.76 2.25 0.69
C PRO A 204 21.80 1.49 1.55
N ASP A 205 23.01 2.02 1.66
CA ASP A 205 24.10 1.39 2.41
C ASP A 205 23.86 1.39 3.93
N ASP A 206 22.98 2.23 4.43
CA ASP A 206 22.66 2.44 5.85
C ASP A 206 21.47 1.64 6.36
N VAL A 207 20.98 0.66 5.59
CA VAL A 207 19.92 -0.25 6.05
C VAL A 207 20.39 -1.03 7.29
N PRO A 208 19.60 -1.06 8.39
CA PRO A 208 19.99 -1.76 9.61
C PRO A 208 20.23 -3.26 9.39
N GLU A 209 21.39 -3.72 9.86
CA GLU A 209 21.79 -5.14 9.76
C GLU A 209 20.76 -6.11 10.36
N GLN A 210 20.01 -5.65 11.37
CA GLN A 210 18.93 -6.43 11.98
C GLN A 210 17.82 -6.75 10.97
N ILE A 211 17.45 -5.80 10.10
CA ILE A 211 16.42 -6.02 9.07
C ILE A 211 16.98 -6.93 7.98
N ILE A 212 18.26 -6.73 7.59
CA ILE A 212 18.93 -7.58 6.59
C ILE A 212 18.97 -9.03 7.06
N SER A 213 19.51 -9.28 8.25
CA SER A 213 19.62 -10.62 8.84
C SER A 213 18.25 -11.28 9.04
N LEU A 214 17.24 -10.53 9.48
CA LEU A 214 15.87 -11.00 9.62
C LEU A 214 15.31 -11.42 8.26
N THR A 215 15.49 -10.61 7.22
CA THR A 215 15.02 -10.91 5.86
C THR A 215 15.61 -12.21 5.36
N HIS A 216 16.94 -12.36 5.43
CA HIS A 216 17.64 -13.59 5.02
C HIS A 216 17.17 -14.82 5.85
N SER A 217 16.84 -14.64 7.13
CA SER A 217 16.31 -15.75 7.95
C SER A 217 14.93 -16.21 7.48
N ILE A 218 14.08 -15.28 7.02
CA ILE A 218 12.73 -15.58 6.52
C ILE A 218 12.78 -16.23 5.14
N THR A 219 13.59 -15.71 4.24
CA THR A 219 13.72 -16.21 2.88
C THR A 219 14.51 -17.52 2.82
N GLY A 220 15.46 -17.69 3.73
CA GLY A 220 16.25 -18.92 3.89
C GLY A 220 17.04 -19.26 2.61
N SER A 221 16.93 -20.50 2.14
CA SER A 221 17.61 -20.98 0.94
C SER A 221 16.85 -20.71 -0.36
N ARG A 222 15.73 -20.00 -0.33
CA ARG A 222 14.93 -19.67 -1.51
C ARG A 222 15.72 -18.75 -2.43
N LYS A 223 15.90 -19.17 -3.68
CA LYS A 223 16.65 -18.41 -4.70
C LYS A 223 15.73 -17.78 -5.76
N ASN A 224 14.46 -18.13 -5.73
CA ASN A 224 13.48 -17.61 -6.68
C ASN A 224 12.81 -16.38 -6.07
N ALA A 225 12.75 -15.29 -6.82
CA ALA A 225 12.22 -14.01 -6.36
C ALA A 225 10.75 -14.10 -5.88
N VAL A 226 9.91 -14.83 -6.59
CA VAL A 226 8.51 -15.03 -6.17
C VAL A 226 8.42 -15.81 -4.87
N ALA A 227 9.25 -16.86 -4.69
CA ALA A 227 9.26 -17.64 -3.46
C ALA A 227 9.81 -16.83 -2.27
N GLN A 228 10.76 -15.93 -2.48
CA GLN A 228 11.23 -14.99 -1.45
C GLN A 228 10.13 -13.99 -1.08
N ALA A 229 9.51 -13.37 -2.06
CA ALA A 229 8.41 -12.42 -1.85
C ALA A 229 7.21 -13.04 -1.13
N THR A 230 6.79 -14.25 -1.53
CA THR A 230 5.69 -14.96 -0.87
C THR A 230 6.02 -15.38 0.56
N ALA A 231 7.29 -15.74 0.84
CA ALA A 231 7.74 -16.04 2.20
C ALA A 231 7.71 -14.82 3.11
N ILE A 232 8.18 -13.66 2.62
CA ILE A 232 8.11 -12.39 3.35
C ILE A 232 6.65 -12.02 3.61
N GLN A 233 5.79 -12.09 2.58
CA GLN A 233 4.36 -11.83 2.73
C GLN A 233 3.71 -12.75 3.77
N ALA A 234 3.96 -14.06 3.70
CA ALA A 234 3.39 -15.04 4.63
C ALA A 234 3.84 -14.77 6.06
N TRP A 235 5.11 -14.41 6.28
CA TRP A 235 5.64 -14.08 7.59
C TRP A 235 5.00 -12.84 8.19
N LEU A 236 4.80 -11.78 7.41
CA LEU A 236 4.11 -10.55 7.85
C LEU A 236 2.61 -10.77 8.09
N ARG A 237 2.01 -11.74 7.43
CA ARG A 237 0.59 -12.11 7.60
C ARG A 237 0.32 -13.02 8.79
N ASP A 238 1.33 -13.43 9.52
CA ASP A 238 1.17 -14.25 10.74
C ASP A 238 0.50 -13.42 11.86
N THR A 239 -0.81 -13.61 12.02
CA THR A 239 -1.62 -12.92 13.04
C THR A 239 -1.32 -13.39 14.48
N GLY A 240 -0.59 -14.46 14.66
CA GLY A 240 -0.03 -14.86 15.96
C GLY A 240 1.15 -14.00 16.37
N ARG A 241 1.80 -13.35 15.39
CA ARG A 241 2.96 -12.49 15.57
C ARG A 241 2.62 -11.02 15.47
N PHE A 242 1.91 -10.61 14.41
CA PHE A 242 1.64 -9.21 14.10
C PHE A 242 0.21 -8.79 14.46
N HIS A 243 0.08 -7.58 15.00
CA HIS A 243 -1.18 -6.97 15.39
C HIS A 243 -1.43 -5.69 14.60
N TYR A 244 -2.62 -5.58 14.01
CA TYR A 244 -3.02 -4.36 13.32
C TYR A 244 -3.45 -3.29 14.33
N SER A 245 -2.83 -2.10 14.28
CA SER A 245 -3.12 -1.00 15.19
C SER A 245 -2.93 0.35 14.50
N THR A 246 -4.00 1.13 14.38
CA THR A 246 -3.94 2.50 13.85
C THR A 246 -3.41 3.51 14.85
N THR A 247 -3.14 3.10 16.09
CA THR A 247 -2.51 3.93 17.13
C THR A 247 -0.99 3.77 17.19
N ALA A 248 -0.40 2.90 16.37
CA ALA A 248 1.05 2.77 16.26
C ALA A 248 1.68 4.10 15.79
N PRO A 249 2.91 4.42 16.23
CA PRO A 249 3.61 5.63 15.80
C PRO A 249 3.70 5.71 14.28
N PRO A 250 3.46 6.89 13.66
CA PRO A 250 3.52 7.04 12.21
C PRO A 250 4.96 6.97 11.68
N GLY A 251 5.08 6.78 10.37
CA GLY A 251 6.35 6.82 9.66
C GLY A 251 6.78 5.47 9.10
N THR A 252 7.79 5.53 8.23
CA THR A 252 8.35 4.38 7.50
C THR A 252 9.87 4.32 7.59
N GLY A 253 10.48 5.17 8.45
CA GLY A 253 11.92 5.20 8.66
C GLY A 253 12.46 3.93 9.32
N TYR A 254 13.76 3.70 9.19
CA TYR A 254 14.39 2.46 9.65
C TYR A 254 14.15 2.18 11.13
N ASN A 255 14.15 3.21 12.00
CA ASN A 255 13.89 3.01 13.43
C ASN A 255 12.45 2.50 13.68
N VAL A 256 11.46 3.05 12.94
CA VAL A 256 10.06 2.64 13.04
C VAL A 256 9.90 1.20 12.54
N LEU A 257 10.48 0.89 11.37
CA LEU A 257 10.41 -0.44 10.80
C LEU A 257 11.15 -1.49 11.63
N THR A 258 12.33 -1.17 12.17
CA THR A 258 13.06 -2.07 13.07
C THR A 258 12.21 -2.39 14.30
N ASN A 259 11.68 -1.37 14.98
CA ASN A 259 10.82 -1.56 16.15
C ASN A 259 9.55 -2.37 15.82
N PHE A 260 8.93 -2.11 14.66
CA PHE A 260 7.77 -2.88 14.19
C PHE A 260 8.12 -4.35 13.96
N LEU A 261 9.26 -4.63 13.32
CA LEU A 261 9.65 -5.99 12.92
C LEU A 261 10.21 -6.84 14.08
N THR A 262 10.87 -6.22 15.08
CA THR A 262 11.63 -6.93 16.12
C THR A 262 11.05 -6.81 17.52
N ASP A 263 10.33 -5.73 17.82
CA ASP A 263 9.92 -5.44 19.20
C ASP A 263 8.40 -5.42 19.39
N THR A 264 7.71 -4.45 18.79
CA THR A 264 6.29 -4.23 19.05
C THR A 264 5.38 -5.14 18.27
N HIS A 265 5.77 -5.53 17.06
CA HIS A 265 4.95 -6.29 16.10
C HIS A 265 3.56 -5.68 15.89
N SER A 266 3.41 -4.38 16.15
CA SER A 266 2.15 -3.64 16.10
C SER A 266 2.25 -2.47 15.14
N GLY A 267 1.36 -2.42 14.16
CA GLY A 267 1.36 -1.39 13.12
C GLY A 267 0.11 -1.39 12.27
N TYR A 268 -0.02 -0.43 11.39
CA TYR A 268 -1.08 -0.38 10.38
C TYR A 268 -0.48 -0.57 8.97
N CYS A 269 -1.30 -0.57 7.95
CA CYS A 269 -0.95 -1.01 6.60
C CYS A 269 0.38 -0.44 6.05
N ILE A 270 0.72 0.83 6.35
CA ILE A 270 1.98 1.44 5.87
C ILE A 270 3.22 0.72 6.42
N HIS A 271 3.20 0.27 7.68
CA HIS A 271 4.31 -0.46 8.27
C HIS A 271 4.52 -1.81 7.60
N PHE A 272 3.44 -2.56 7.39
CA PHE A 272 3.47 -3.85 6.68
C PHE A 272 3.95 -3.69 5.24
N ALA A 273 3.39 -2.71 4.52
CA ALA A 273 3.76 -2.44 3.12
C ALA A 273 5.22 -2.01 2.99
N SER A 274 5.66 -1.08 3.84
CA SER A 274 7.03 -0.54 3.84
C SER A 274 8.06 -1.59 4.25
N ALA A 275 7.75 -2.40 5.25
CA ALA A 275 8.60 -3.51 5.67
C ALA A 275 8.75 -4.54 4.55
N MET A 276 7.65 -4.98 3.93
CA MET A 276 7.71 -5.92 2.82
C MET A 276 8.49 -5.38 1.63
N ALA A 277 8.28 -4.12 1.26
CA ALA A 277 8.99 -3.49 0.16
C ALA A 277 10.51 -3.36 0.45
N LEU A 278 10.91 -3.00 1.66
CA LEU A 278 12.32 -2.96 2.07
C LEU A 278 12.94 -4.36 2.04
N MET A 279 12.27 -5.36 2.62
CA MET A 279 12.74 -6.74 2.64
C MET A 279 12.87 -7.32 1.21
N ALA A 280 11.98 -6.94 0.29
CA ALA A 280 12.08 -7.30 -1.11
C ALA A 280 13.34 -6.71 -1.77
N ARG A 281 13.68 -5.43 -1.50
CA ARG A 281 14.93 -4.82 -2.01
C ARG A 281 16.17 -5.48 -1.45
N ILE A 282 16.17 -5.92 -0.20
CA ILE A 282 17.25 -6.70 0.39
C ILE A 282 17.50 -8.00 -0.40
N GLU A 283 16.45 -8.63 -0.91
CA GLU A 283 16.54 -9.82 -1.77
C GLU A 283 16.74 -9.51 -3.26
N GLY A 284 17.00 -8.24 -3.60
CA GLY A 284 17.22 -7.81 -4.98
C GLY A 284 15.95 -7.75 -5.84
N ILE A 285 14.77 -7.69 -5.22
CA ILE A 285 13.49 -7.55 -5.91
C ILE A 285 13.10 -6.07 -5.91
N PRO A 286 13.00 -5.41 -7.08
CA PRO A 286 12.57 -4.01 -7.14
C PRO A 286 11.19 -3.85 -6.53
N SER A 287 11.01 -2.79 -5.74
CA SER A 287 9.78 -2.59 -4.97
C SER A 287 9.45 -1.12 -4.79
N ARG A 288 8.16 -0.86 -4.57
CA ARG A 288 7.61 0.44 -4.19
C ARG A 288 6.43 0.27 -3.25
N VAL A 289 6.07 1.32 -2.54
CA VAL A 289 4.89 1.34 -1.66
C VAL A 289 3.81 2.18 -2.30
N SER A 290 2.69 1.56 -2.62
CA SER A 290 1.53 2.24 -3.18
C SER A 290 0.53 2.60 -2.09
N VAL A 291 -0.09 3.77 -2.23
CA VAL A 291 -1.13 4.29 -1.33
C VAL A 291 -2.38 4.61 -2.14
N GLY A 292 -3.53 4.33 -1.57
CA GLY A 292 -4.82 4.55 -2.21
C GLY A 292 -5.97 4.01 -1.38
N PHE A 293 -6.92 3.36 -2.01
CA PHE A 293 -8.12 2.84 -1.36
C PHE A 293 -8.32 1.36 -1.68
N LEU A 294 -8.82 0.62 -0.69
CA LEU A 294 -9.39 -0.71 -0.86
C LEU A 294 -10.62 -0.67 -1.78
N PRO A 295 -11.05 -1.82 -2.32
CA PRO A 295 -12.17 -1.91 -3.24
C PRO A 295 -13.52 -1.35 -2.75
N GLY A 296 -13.65 -0.99 -1.49
CA GLY A 296 -14.92 -0.50 -0.95
C GLY A 296 -15.99 -1.59 -0.79
N SER A 297 -17.18 -1.17 -0.42
CA SER A 297 -18.32 -2.05 -0.17
C SER A 297 -19.31 -2.02 -1.34
N GLN A 298 -19.81 -3.19 -1.75
CA GLN A 298 -20.82 -3.30 -2.80
C GLN A 298 -22.15 -2.65 -2.36
N ASN A 299 -22.71 -1.82 -3.21
CA ASN A 299 -24.02 -1.21 -3.04
C ASN A 299 -24.76 -1.14 -4.40
N GLY A 300 -25.61 -2.11 -4.66
CA GLY A 300 -26.22 -2.28 -5.97
C GLY A 300 -25.19 -2.53 -7.05
N SER A 301 -25.20 -1.73 -8.12
CA SER A 301 -24.21 -1.78 -9.22
C SER A 301 -22.92 -1.00 -8.95
N GLN A 302 -22.86 -0.26 -7.87
CA GLN A 302 -21.71 0.56 -7.50
C GLN A 302 -20.98 0.00 -6.28
N ARG A 303 -19.71 0.38 -6.14
CA ARG A 303 -18.96 0.24 -4.90
C ARG A 303 -18.80 1.61 -4.25
N LEU A 304 -18.98 1.65 -2.94
CA LEU A 304 -18.81 2.83 -2.12
C LEU A 304 -17.50 2.71 -1.33
N VAL A 305 -16.68 3.74 -1.42
CA VAL A 305 -15.38 3.80 -0.75
C VAL A 305 -15.40 4.91 0.30
N LYS A 306 -15.00 4.59 1.53
CA LYS A 306 -14.92 5.51 2.67
C LYS A 306 -13.49 5.95 2.94
N ALA A 307 -13.30 7.04 3.68
CA ALA A 307 -11.99 7.49 4.15
C ALA A 307 -11.24 6.41 4.93
N SER A 308 -11.93 5.70 5.82
CA SER A 308 -11.36 4.59 6.62
C SER A 308 -10.92 3.37 5.79
N GLN A 309 -11.17 3.36 4.49
CA GLN A 309 -10.70 2.35 3.54
C GLN A 309 -9.45 2.80 2.77
N MET A 310 -8.81 3.91 3.18
CA MET A 310 -7.44 4.17 2.75
C MET A 310 -6.52 3.02 3.13
N HIS A 311 -5.59 2.71 2.24
CA HIS A 311 -4.71 1.56 2.39
C HIS A 311 -3.36 1.80 1.74
N ALA A 312 -2.35 1.09 2.25
CA ALA A 312 -1.03 1.01 1.64
C ALA A 312 -0.66 -0.45 1.37
N TRP A 313 -0.06 -0.71 0.22
CA TRP A 313 0.38 -2.04 -0.19
C TRP A 313 1.70 -1.98 -0.95
N PRO A 314 2.54 -3.02 -0.90
CA PRO A 314 3.73 -3.09 -1.71
C PRO A 314 3.41 -3.58 -3.12
N GLU A 315 4.12 -3.04 -4.09
CA GLU A 315 4.19 -3.54 -5.45
C GLU A 315 5.62 -3.95 -5.75
N LEU A 316 5.81 -5.16 -6.24
CA LEU A 316 7.10 -5.76 -6.58
C LEU A 316 7.20 -5.98 -8.08
N TYR A 317 8.40 -5.80 -8.65
CA TYR A 317 8.59 -5.83 -10.10
C TYR A 317 9.16 -7.15 -10.58
N PHE A 318 8.41 -7.82 -11.45
CA PHE A 318 8.77 -9.13 -12.00
C PHE A 318 8.87 -9.10 -13.52
N GLN A 319 9.76 -9.94 -14.06
CA GLN A 319 9.90 -10.13 -15.50
C GLN A 319 8.54 -10.46 -16.15
N ASN A 320 8.23 -9.82 -17.29
CA ASN A 320 7.01 -9.97 -18.09
C ASN A 320 5.70 -9.51 -17.44
N TYR A 321 5.68 -9.27 -16.11
CA TYR A 321 4.49 -8.82 -15.40
C TYR A 321 4.57 -7.37 -14.94
N GLY A 322 5.78 -6.76 -14.92
CA GLY A 322 5.96 -5.41 -14.38
C GLY A 322 5.64 -5.39 -12.88
N TRP A 323 4.90 -4.38 -12.43
CA TRP A 323 4.53 -4.20 -11.04
C TRP A 323 3.35 -5.09 -10.64
N VAL A 324 3.58 -5.97 -9.68
CA VAL A 324 2.60 -6.90 -9.13
C VAL A 324 2.30 -6.56 -7.67
N ARG A 325 1.02 -6.41 -7.34
CA ARG A 325 0.57 -6.12 -5.98
C ARG A 325 0.75 -7.33 -5.06
N PHE A 326 1.25 -7.08 -3.86
CA PHE A 326 1.25 -8.00 -2.72
C PHE A 326 0.40 -7.42 -1.58
N GLU A 327 0.02 -8.28 -0.61
CA GLU A 327 -0.82 -7.86 0.51
C GLU A 327 -0.34 -8.49 1.83
N PRO A 328 0.60 -7.83 2.52
CA PRO A 328 1.12 -8.34 3.79
C PRO A 328 0.19 -8.09 4.99
N THR A 329 -0.88 -7.29 4.85
CA THR A 329 -1.73 -6.86 5.96
C THR A 329 -2.93 -7.80 6.15
N ALA A 330 -2.74 -8.90 6.85
CA ALA A 330 -3.74 -9.96 7.00
C ALA A 330 -5.08 -9.50 7.58
N ALA A 331 -5.06 -8.52 8.49
CA ALA A 331 -6.25 -8.01 9.16
C ALA A 331 -7.18 -7.20 8.25
N VAL A 332 -6.68 -6.74 7.08
CA VAL A 332 -7.36 -5.76 6.24
C VAL A 332 -7.83 -6.36 4.92
N ALA A 333 -6.99 -7.15 4.25
CA ALA A 333 -7.29 -7.65 2.93
C ALA A 333 -6.64 -9.01 2.62
N GLN A 334 -7.13 -9.66 1.56
CA GLN A 334 -6.56 -10.92 1.07
C GLN A 334 -5.53 -10.64 -0.03
N PRO A 335 -4.45 -11.43 -0.07
CA PRO A 335 -3.45 -11.34 -1.12
C PRO A 335 -4.01 -11.90 -2.44
N PRO A 336 -3.49 -11.46 -3.59
CA PRO A 336 -3.78 -12.10 -4.86
C PRO A 336 -3.41 -13.59 -4.82
N ALA A 337 -4.25 -14.44 -5.41
CA ALA A 337 -4.10 -15.90 -5.32
C ALA A 337 -2.74 -16.42 -5.81
N TRP A 338 -2.15 -15.77 -6.80
CA TRP A 338 -0.83 -16.13 -7.36
C TRP A 338 0.36 -15.70 -6.48
N THR A 339 0.13 -14.92 -5.42
CA THR A 339 1.15 -14.50 -4.44
C THR A 339 1.12 -15.32 -3.17
N VAL A 340 0.34 -16.41 -3.11
CA VAL A 340 0.24 -17.30 -1.94
C VAL A 340 0.98 -18.61 -2.22
N GLU A 341 1.79 -19.08 -1.28
CA GLU A 341 2.42 -20.42 -1.37
C GLU A 341 1.34 -21.51 -1.56
N ASN A 342 1.53 -22.34 -2.56
CA ASN A 342 0.62 -23.46 -2.80
C ASN A 342 0.90 -24.60 -1.79
N PRO A 343 0.02 -24.87 -0.82
CA PRO A 343 0.27 -25.86 0.22
C PRO A 343 0.43 -27.30 -0.29
N ARG A 344 -0.01 -27.59 -1.54
CA ARG A 344 0.18 -28.91 -2.17
C ARG A 344 1.62 -29.19 -2.58
N ARG A 345 2.52 -28.20 -2.57
CA ARG A 345 3.93 -28.35 -2.97
C ARG A 345 4.92 -28.38 -1.83
N ALA A 346 4.50 -28.00 -0.63
CA ALA A 346 5.36 -28.01 0.57
C ALA A 346 5.54 -29.40 1.17
N ALA A 347 4.81 -30.41 0.70
CA ALA A 347 5.02 -31.80 1.12
C ALA A 347 6.12 -32.43 0.25
N PRO A 348 7.29 -32.79 0.81
CA PRO A 348 8.25 -33.63 0.07
C PRO A 348 7.56 -34.95 -0.26
N SER A 349 7.53 -35.31 -1.53
CA SER A 349 7.13 -36.63 -2.00
C SER A 349 8.10 -37.70 -1.48
N THR A 350 7.94 -38.11 -0.24
CA THR A 350 8.50 -39.31 0.31
C THR A 350 7.35 -40.19 0.75
N ALA A 351 6.63 -40.72 -0.22
CA ALA A 351 5.93 -41.98 0.02
C ALA A 351 6.98 -43.09 -0.12
N PRO A 352 7.19 -43.91 0.91
CA PRO A 352 8.01 -45.11 0.79
C PRO A 352 7.31 -46.04 -0.21
N GLN A 353 7.96 -46.40 -1.30
CA GLN A 353 7.57 -47.54 -2.10
C GLN A 353 7.68 -48.79 -1.19
N SER A 354 6.56 -49.34 -0.80
CA SER A 354 6.53 -50.66 -0.21
C SER A 354 6.91 -51.68 -1.27
N PRO A 355 7.80 -52.66 -0.94
CA PRO A 355 8.15 -53.74 -1.86
C PRO A 355 6.93 -54.60 -2.13
N GLU A 356 6.64 -54.86 -3.38
CA GLU A 356 5.72 -55.91 -3.82
C GLU A 356 6.10 -57.26 -3.21
N ALA A 357 5.28 -57.76 -2.31
CA ALA A 357 5.30 -59.16 -1.90
C ALA A 357 4.45 -59.96 -2.87
N ASN A 358 5.13 -60.62 -3.79
CA ASN A 358 4.65 -61.69 -4.60
C ASN A 358 4.05 -62.81 -3.73
N ARG A 359 2.75 -63.03 -3.78
CA ARG A 359 2.14 -64.27 -3.30
C ARG A 359 1.13 -64.81 -4.31
N SER A 360 1.58 -65.93 -4.81
CA SER A 360 1.00 -67.00 -5.59
C SER A 360 -0.45 -67.37 -5.26
N SER A 361 -1.15 -67.64 -6.30
CA SER A 361 -2.43 -68.30 -6.46
C SER A 361 -2.59 -69.61 -5.67
N SER A 362 -3.80 -69.88 -5.18
CA SER A 362 -4.53 -71.09 -5.48
C SER A 362 -5.89 -71.18 -4.73
N PRO A 363 -6.86 -71.98 -5.25
CA PRO A 363 -8.27 -71.71 -5.13
C PRO A 363 -9.06 -72.71 -4.25
N SER A 364 -10.40 -72.61 -4.31
CA SER A 364 -11.42 -73.54 -3.81
C SER A 364 -11.96 -73.24 -2.38
N THR A 365 -13.18 -73.33 -2.06
CA THR A 365 -14.39 -74.06 -2.53
C THR A 365 -15.61 -73.49 -1.83
N SER A 366 -16.72 -73.64 -2.48
CA SER A 366 -18.10 -73.44 -2.05
C SER A 366 -18.49 -74.06 -0.70
N ALA A 367 -19.39 -73.46 0.05
CA ALA A 367 -20.56 -74.15 0.59
C ALA A 367 -21.65 -73.20 1.06
N SER A 368 -22.81 -73.46 0.59
CA SER A 368 -24.17 -72.98 0.84
C SER A 368 -24.69 -73.43 2.23
N SER A 369 -25.59 -72.65 2.79
CA SER A 369 -26.92 -73.04 3.35
C SER A 369 -27.32 -72.03 4.45
N GLN A 370 -28.45 -71.34 4.25
CA GLN A 370 -29.80 -71.54 4.73
C GLN A 370 -29.86 -71.59 6.27
N ALA A 371 -30.76 -70.95 6.96
CA ALA A 371 -32.08 -70.42 6.86
C ALA A 371 -32.47 -69.89 8.26
N SER A 372 -33.46 -69.00 8.21
CA SER A 372 -34.22 -68.50 9.37
C SER A 372 -34.95 -69.58 10.21
N PRO A 373 -35.58 -69.22 11.32
CA PRO A 373 -36.76 -68.37 11.37
C PRO A 373 -36.63 -67.12 12.16
#